data_3d10a1fff5d65ab254b2dcf23c6948dc
#
_entry.id   3d10a1fff5d65ab254b2dcf23c6948dc
#
_cell.length_a   1.000
_cell.length_b   1.000
_cell.length_c   1.000
_cell.angle_alpha   90.00
_cell.angle_beta   90.00
_cell.angle_gamma   90.00
#
_symmetry.space_group_name_H-M   'P 1'
#
loop_
_entity.id
_entity.type
_entity.pdbx_description
1 polymer ?
#
loop_
_entity_poly.entity_id
_entity_poly.type
_entity_poly.pdbx_seq_one_letter_code
_entity_poly.pdbx_strand_id
1 'polypeptide(L)'
;MTKQRVRIFVKGKVQGVFFRQALKVKAIQHGILGWVKNLNDGRVEAVLEGDIEKVNILVEWCHAGSANSRVEDVEIRNEKFTNEFSNFDVLY
;
A
#
# COMPACT_ATOMS: atom_id res chain seq x y z
N MET A 1 19.44 9.93 0.88
CA MET A 1 18.30 9.24 1.51
C MET A 1 18.06 7.91 0.81
N THR A 2 17.73 6.89 1.58
CA THR A 2 17.55 5.55 1.04
C THR A 2 16.15 5.38 0.46
N LYS A 3 16.06 4.91 -0.76
CA LYS A 3 14.80 4.60 -1.44
C LYS A 3 14.53 3.09 -1.34
N GLN A 4 13.27 2.74 -1.27
CA GLN A 4 12.83 1.36 -1.15
C GLN A 4 11.57 1.14 -1.98
N ARG A 5 11.41 -0.09 -2.47
CA ARG A 5 10.17 -0.56 -3.08
C ARG A 5 9.72 -1.80 -2.33
N VAL A 6 8.45 -1.84 -1.96
CA VAL A 6 7.84 -3.02 -1.36
C VAL A 6 6.56 -3.36 -2.09
N ARG A 7 6.26 -4.65 -2.15
CA ARG A 7 4.96 -5.17 -2.58
C ARG A 7 4.26 -5.75 -1.36
N ILE A 8 3.00 -5.38 -1.19
CA ILE A 8 2.22 -5.75 0.00
C ILE A 8 0.97 -6.48 -0.43
N PHE A 9 0.65 -7.57 0.27
CA PHE A 9 -0.64 -8.25 0.14
C PHE A 9 -1.33 -8.19 1.49
N VAL A 10 -2.53 -7.61 1.52
CA VAL A 10 -3.30 -7.43 2.76
C VAL A 10 -4.50 -8.36 2.72
N LYS A 11 -4.64 -9.19 3.74
CA LYS A 11 -5.71 -10.16 3.89
C LYS A 11 -6.66 -9.71 5.00
N GLY A 12 -7.95 -10.00 4.82
CA GLY A 12 -8.99 -9.71 5.80
C GLY A 12 -10.17 -9.01 5.16
N LYS A 13 -10.93 -8.26 5.96
CA LYS A 13 -12.03 -7.43 5.45
C LYS A 13 -11.42 -6.11 5.00
N VAL A 14 -10.93 -6.08 3.77
CA VAL A 14 -10.17 -4.96 3.20
C VAL A 14 -10.74 -4.44 1.88
N GLN A 15 -11.72 -5.15 1.30
CA GLN A 15 -12.43 -4.69 0.11
C GLN A 15 -13.80 -4.12 0.51
N GLY A 16 -14.26 -3.06 -0.19
CA GLY A 16 -15.55 -2.44 0.09
C GLY A 16 -15.56 -1.57 1.36
N VAL A 17 -14.39 -1.23 1.90
CA VAL A 17 -14.24 -0.45 3.13
C VAL A 17 -13.32 0.75 2.94
N PHE A 18 -13.20 1.24 1.73
CA PHE A 18 -12.38 2.41 1.34
C PHE A 18 -10.88 2.25 1.66
N PHE A 19 -10.39 1.00 1.71
CA PHE A 19 -8.97 0.74 2.00
C PHE A 19 -8.07 1.39 0.94
N ARG A 20 -8.39 1.19 -0.35
CA ARG A 20 -7.57 1.69 -1.47
C ARG A 20 -7.49 3.21 -1.47
N GLN A 21 -8.63 3.90 -1.31
CA GLN A 21 -8.68 5.36 -1.29
C GLN A 21 -7.94 5.94 -0.08
N ALA A 22 -8.10 5.32 1.07
CA ALA A 22 -7.41 5.74 2.30
C ALA A 22 -5.90 5.57 2.15
N LEU A 23 -5.45 4.47 1.56
CA LEU A 23 -4.02 4.25 1.30
C LEU A 23 -3.48 5.30 0.33
N LYS A 24 -4.22 5.63 -0.71
CA LYS A 24 -3.82 6.67 -1.66
C LYS A 24 -3.61 8.02 -0.96
N VAL A 25 -4.53 8.39 -0.08
CA VAL A 25 -4.42 9.65 0.69
C VAL A 25 -3.12 9.65 1.50
N LYS A 26 -2.83 8.55 2.19
CA LYS A 26 -1.61 8.41 2.97
C LYS A 26 -0.37 8.47 2.09
N ALA A 27 -0.40 7.79 0.95
CA ALA A 27 0.72 7.79 0.01
C ALA A 27 1.04 9.20 -0.48
N ILE A 28 0.02 9.95 -0.86
CA ILE A 28 0.19 11.33 -1.32
C ILE A 28 0.77 12.19 -0.20
N GLN A 29 0.28 12.05 1.02
CA GLN A 29 0.78 12.81 2.19
C GLN A 29 2.26 12.58 2.44
N HIS A 30 2.75 11.38 2.16
CA HIS A 30 4.12 10.96 2.47
C HIS A 30 5.03 10.89 1.24
N GLY A 31 4.53 11.33 0.07
CA GLY A 31 5.34 11.33 -1.14
C GLY A 31 5.66 9.94 -1.68
N ILE A 32 4.82 8.95 -1.38
CA ILE A 32 4.99 7.58 -1.86
C ILE A 32 4.29 7.42 -3.20
N LEU A 33 4.95 6.76 -4.13
CA LEU A 33 4.45 6.47 -5.47
C LEU A 33 4.16 4.98 -5.59
N GLY A 34 3.33 4.60 -6.55
CA GLY A 34 2.99 3.20 -6.80
C GLY A 34 1.53 3.02 -7.13
N TRP A 35 0.93 1.93 -6.62
CA TRP A 35 -0.48 1.64 -6.89
C TRP A 35 -1.05 0.67 -5.86
N VAL A 36 -2.37 0.57 -5.85
CA VAL A 36 -3.12 -0.36 -5.01
C VAL A 36 -4.32 -0.88 -5.79
N LYS A 37 -4.62 -2.18 -5.65
CA LYS A 37 -5.78 -2.79 -6.30
C LYS A 37 -6.36 -3.92 -5.44
N ASN A 38 -7.63 -4.23 -5.69
CA ASN A 38 -8.28 -5.42 -5.14
C ASN A 38 -7.91 -6.65 -5.98
N LEU A 39 -7.68 -7.77 -5.31
CA LEU A 39 -7.50 -9.05 -5.98
C LEU A 39 -8.82 -9.84 -5.96
N ASN A 40 -8.93 -10.80 -6.89
CA ASN A 40 -10.14 -11.62 -7.01
C ASN A 40 -10.38 -12.52 -5.78
N ASP A 41 -9.33 -12.83 -5.03
CA ASP A 41 -9.44 -13.68 -3.84
C ASP A 41 -9.77 -12.90 -2.55
N GLY A 42 -10.09 -11.61 -2.66
CA GLY A 42 -10.48 -10.78 -1.52
C GLY A 42 -9.36 -9.97 -0.91
N ARG A 43 -8.10 -10.25 -1.26
CA ARG A 43 -6.96 -9.48 -0.76
C ARG A 43 -6.83 -8.14 -1.49
N VAL A 44 -6.04 -7.25 -0.91
CA VAL A 44 -5.58 -6.03 -1.55
C VAL A 44 -4.10 -6.16 -1.83
N GLU A 45 -3.67 -5.78 -3.03
CA GLU A 45 -2.26 -5.75 -3.40
C GLU A 45 -1.84 -4.30 -3.62
N ALA A 46 -0.66 -3.93 -3.11
CA ALA A 46 -0.11 -2.59 -3.31
C ALA A 46 1.38 -2.66 -3.58
N VAL A 47 1.87 -1.71 -4.38
CA VAL A 47 3.30 -1.46 -4.55
C VAL A 47 3.57 -0.06 -4.05
N LEU A 48 4.53 0.08 -3.15
CA LEU A 48 4.91 1.34 -2.54
C LEU A 48 6.38 1.63 -2.83
N GLU A 49 6.67 2.83 -3.30
CA GLU A 49 8.03 3.20 -3.67
C GLU A 49 8.33 4.62 -3.18
N GLY A 50 9.46 4.80 -2.52
CA GLY A 50 9.89 6.10 -2.02
C GLY A 50 10.91 5.99 -0.89
N ASP A 51 11.04 7.05 -0.11
CA ASP A 51 11.94 7.05 1.04
C ASP A 51 11.56 5.95 2.02
N ILE A 52 12.56 5.20 2.48
CA ILE A 52 12.36 4.02 3.34
C ILE A 52 11.54 4.34 4.59
N GLU A 53 11.79 5.50 5.20
CA GLU A 53 11.03 5.89 6.40
C GLU A 53 9.55 6.09 6.09
N LYS A 54 9.24 6.69 4.94
CA LYS A 54 7.86 6.93 4.52
C LYS A 54 7.18 5.63 4.09
N VAL A 55 7.91 4.76 3.40
CA VAL A 55 7.39 3.42 3.06
C VAL A 55 7.00 2.67 4.33
N ASN A 56 7.86 2.71 5.36
CA ASN A 56 7.56 2.04 6.63
C ASN A 56 6.31 2.59 7.32
N ILE A 57 6.07 3.90 7.25
CA ILE A 57 4.85 4.50 7.78
C ILE A 57 3.62 3.92 7.09
N LEU A 58 3.66 3.77 5.78
CA LEU A 58 2.53 3.19 5.04
C LEU A 58 2.36 1.70 5.32
N VAL A 59 3.45 0.96 5.49
CA VAL A 59 3.39 -0.45 5.87
C VAL A 59 2.69 -0.60 7.22
N GLU A 60 3.05 0.22 8.21
CA GLU A 60 2.40 0.22 9.51
C GLU A 60 0.92 0.56 9.39
N TRP A 61 0.59 1.56 8.57
CA TRP A 61 -0.81 1.90 8.33
C TRP A 61 -1.60 0.73 7.75
N CYS A 62 -0.99 -0.05 6.85
CA CYS A 62 -1.65 -1.22 6.26
C CYS A 62 -2.00 -2.28 7.30
N HIS A 63 -1.21 -2.41 8.37
CA HIS A 63 -1.55 -3.31 9.48
C HIS A 63 -2.79 -2.84 10.25
N ALA A 64 -2.97 -1.54 10.40
CA ALA A 64 -4.14 -0.96 11.06
C ALA A 64 -5.36 -0.94 10.10
N GLY A 65 -5.13 -0.54 8.87
CA GLY A 65 -6.17 -0.46 7.84
C GLY A 65 -7.05 0.78 7.96
N SER A 66 -8.07 0.85 7.10
CA SER A 66 -9.07 1.91 7.13
C SER A 66 -10.07 1.69 8.27
N ALA A 67 -10.90 2.71 8.56
CA ALA A 67 -11.77 2.72 9.74
C ALA A 67 -12.68 1.49 9.86
N ASN A 68 -13.21 1.00 8.73
CA ASN A 68 -14.14 -0.13 8.73
C ASN A 68 -13.50 -1.43 8.27
N SER A 69 -12.17 -1.44 8.11
CA SER A 69 -11.45 -2.64 7.69
C SER A 69 -11.11 -3.52 8.89
N ARG A 70 -10.81 -4.78 8.60
CA ARG A 70 -10.26 -5.72 9.59
C ARG A 70 -9.10 -6.43 8.91
N VAL A 71 -7.89 -6.05 9.27
CA VAL A 71 -6.68 -6.65 8.70
C VAL A 71 -6.33 -7.90 9.50
N GLU A 72 -6.26 -9.04 8.82
CA GLU A 72 -5.88 -10.33 9.44
C GLU A 72 -4.40 -10.60 9.27
N ASP A 73 -3.84 -10.22 8.11
CA ASP A 73 -2.44 -10.50 7.79
C ASP A 73 -1.94 -9.52 6.75
N VAL A 74 -0.64 -9.22 6.83
CA VAL A 74 0.04 -8.38 5.83
C VAL A 74 1.31 -9.10 5.42
N GLU A 75 1.39 -9.48 4.14
CA GLU A 75 2.60 -10.07 3.56
C GLU A 75 3.38 -8.96 2.87
N ILE A 76 4.66 -8.84 3.17
CA ILE A 76 5.53 -7.79 2.63
C ILE A 76 6.67 -8.45 1.88
N ARG A 77 6.89 -8.02 0.62
CA ARG A 77 8.00 -8.47 -0.20
C ARG A 77 8.84 -7.27 -0.59
N ASN A 78 10.13 -7.33 -0.31
CA ASN A 78 11.05 -6.30 -0.77
C ASN A 78 11.33 -6.51 -2.25
N GLU A 79 11.30 -5.41 -3.01
CA GLU A 79 11.62 -5.43 -4.44
C GLU A 79 12.67 -4.38 -4.74
N LYS A 80 13.28 -4.49 -5.92
CA LYS A 80 14.25 -3.52 -6.36
C LYS A 80 13.58 -2.19 -6.68
N PHE A 81 14.11 -1.10 -6.14
CA PHE A 81 13.67 0.25 -6.46
C PHE A 81 13.95 0.55 -7.93
N THR A 82 12.93 0.94 -8.69
CA THR A 82 13.05 1.19 -10.14
C THR A 82 12.77 2.64 -10.52
N ASN A 83 12.16 3.41 -9.63
CA ASN A 83 11.76 4.80 -9.89
C ASN A 83 10.87 4.94 -11.13
N GLU A 84 9.99 3.96 -11.35
CA GLU A 84 9.16 3.90 -12.56
C GLU A 84 7.79 4.60 -12.43
N PHE A 85 7.40 4.99 -11.22
CA PHE A 85 6.08 5.57 -10.98
C PHE A 85 6.14 7.09 -10.95
N SER A 86 5.08 7.73 -11.45
CA SER A 86 4.91 9.19 -11.40
C SER A 86 3.86 9.60 -10.39
N ASN A 87 2.96 8.68 -10.01
CA ASN A 87 1.81 8.94 -9.14
C ASN A 87 1.58 7.76 -8.23
N PHE A 88 0.63 7.92 -7.31
CA PHE A 88 0.03 6.79 -6.62
C PHE A 88 -1.39 6.59 -7.15
N ASP A 89 -1.64 5.43 -7.76
CA ASP A 89 -2.88 5.15 -8.45
C ASP A 89 -3.71 4.07 -7.75
N VAL A 90 -5.02 4.26 -7.75
CA VAL A 90 -5.98 3.21 -7.37
C VAL A 90 -6.40 2.51 -8.65
N LEU A 91 -6.13 1.22 -8.72
CA LEU A 91 -6.48 0.40 -9.89
C LEU A 91 -7.77 -0.37 -9.63
N TYR A 92 -8.54 -0.59 -10.69
CA TYR A 92 -9.85 -1.25 -10.62
C TYR A 92 -9.92 -2.50 -11.48
#